data_1fda32e75941dcf6826d0da14b804f31
#
_entry.id   1fda32e75941dcf6826d0da14b804f31
#
_cell.length_a   1.000
_cell.length_b   1.000
_cell.length_c   1.000
_cell.angle_alpha   90.00
_cell.angle_beta   90.00
_cell.angle_gamma   90.00
#
_symmetry.space_group_name_H-M   'P 1'
#
loop_
_entity.id
_entity.type
_entity.pdbx_description
1 polymer ?
#
loop_
_entity_poly.entity_id
_entity_poly.type
_entity_poly.pdbx_seq_one_letter_code
_entity_poly.pdbx_strand_id
1 'polypeptide(L)'
;MQSMRLESNINQNVVEEEIQLLTDMLLEATKKITSTVTFNKIVELKKLADSKKYDELNEIIKTLNQEEMEIIANFFSTLPLLINISEDVDLAFEVNYKNNSEESYVGKLSDSIKNLKDTNILNNINVVPVLTAHPTQVQRKTTLDLTENIHNLLRKHRDVKNGLINKSKWKEDLQKHIEILLQSDIIREKKLKVVNEITN
;
A
#
# COMPACT_ATOMS: atom_id res chain seq x y z
N MET A 1 -25.99 16.28 3.28
CA MET A 1 -24.68 16.93 3.09
C MET A 1 -23.77 16.94 4.31
N GLN A 2 -24.27 17.14 5.53
CA GLN A 2 -23.45 17.08 6.76
C GLN A 2 -23.02 15.66 7.15
N SER A 3 -23.85 14.64 6.95
CA SER A 3 -23.50 13.24 7.21
C SER A 3 -22.37 12.72 6.30
N MET A 4 -22.41 13.04 5.02
CA MET A 4 -21.34 12.66 4.06
C MET A 4 -19.96 13.24 4.41
N ARG A 5 -19.90 14.47 4.94
CA ARG A 5 -18.64 15.07 5.41
C ARG A 5 -18.10 14.43 6.68
N LEU A 6 -18.96 13.95 7.56
CA LEU A 6 -18.56 13.26 8.78
C LEU A 6 -18.02 11.84 8.48
N GLU A 7 -18.63 11.10 7.55
CA GLU A 7 -18.19 9.76 7.16
C GLU A 7 -16.87 9.77 6.38
N SER A 8 -16.68 10.72 5.46
CA SER A 8 -15.40 10.88 4.77
C SER A 8 -14.25 11.26 5.71
N ASN A 9 -14.52 12.06 6.74
CA ASN A 9 -13.52 12.40 7.75
C ASN A 9 -13.19 11.21 8.69
N ILE A 10 -14.16 10.33 8.98
CA ILE A 10 -13.91 9.14 9.82
C ILE A 10 -13.04 8.14 9.09
N ASN A 11 -13.27 7.89 7.80
CA ASN A 11 -12.45 6.97 7.00
C ASN A 11 -11.02 7.49 6.79
N GLN A 12 -10.85 8.78 6.50
CA GLN A 12 -9.52 9.39 6.41
C GLN A 12 -8.71 9.22 7.69
N ASN A 13 -9.31 9.42 8.85
CA ASN A 13 -8.64 9.22 10.14
C ASN A 13 -8.20 7.76 10.36
N VAL A 14 -9.00 6.78 9.90
CA VAL A 14 -8.65 5.35 10.04
C VAL A 14 -7.45 4.99 9.17
N VAL A 15 -7.41 5.44 7.91
CA VAL A 15 -6.30 5.21 7.00
C VAL A 15 -5.03 5.87 7.52
N GLU A 16 -5.11 7.12 7.99
CA GLU A 16 -3.96 7.83 8.56
C GLU A 16 -3.40 7.11 9.79
N GLU A 17 -4.27 6.62 10.70
CA GLU A 17 -3.85 5.83 11.87
C GLU A 17 -3.17 4.50 11.45
N GLU A 18 -3.68 3.83 10.42
CA GLU A 18 -3.07 2.60 9.89
C GLU A 18 -1.73 2.86 9.24
N ILE A 19 -1.62 3.91 8.42
CA ILE A 19 -0.35 4.32 7.81
C ILE A 19 0.69 4.65 8.88
N GLN A 20 0.30 5.36 9.93
CA GLN A 20 1.19 5.64 11.05
C GLN A 20 1.63 4.35 11.75
N LEU A 21 0.71 3.44 12.03
CA LEU A 21 0.99 2.14 12.65
C LEU A 21 1.98 1.32 11.79
N LEU A 22 1.75 1.23 10.49
CA LEU A 22 2.61 0.51 9.55
C LEU A 22 3.99 1.14 9.46
N THR A 23 4.05 2.47 9.47
CA THR A 23 5.32 3.22 9.48
C THR A 23 6.11 2.93 10.77
N ASP A 24 5.47 2.95 11.91
CA ASP A 24 6.10 2.67 13.21
C ASP A 24 6.61 1.22 13.28
N MET A 25 5.82 0.27 12.78
CA MET A 25 6.22 -1.13 12.68
C MET A 25 7.40 -1.35 11.74
N LEU A 26 7.43 -0.65 10.60
CA LEU A 26 8.55 -0.71 9.65
C LEU A 26 9.82 -0.09 10.25
N LEU A 27 9.70 1.02 10.97
CA LEU A 27 10.82 1.62 11.70
C LEU A 27 11.35 0.68 12.79
N GLU A 28 10.46 0.03 13.54
CA GLU A 28 10.85 -0.96 14.54
C GLU A 28 11.58 -2.15 13.91
N ALA A 29 11.08 -2.69 12.79
CA ALA A 29 11.73 -3.75 12.04
C ALA A 29 13.12 -3.32 11.56
N THR A 30 13.23 -2.12 10.99
CA THR A 30 14.50 -1.57 10.51
C THR A 30 15.52 -1.39 11.63
N LYS A 31 15.09 -0.92 12.80
CA LYS A 31 15.95 -0.76 13.96
C LYS A 31 16.57 -2.08 14.45
N LYS A 32 15.88 -3.21 14.25
CA LYS A 32 16.38 -4.54 14.64
C LYS A 32 17.50 -5.05 13.73
N ILE A 33 17.50 -4.66 12.46
CA ILE A 33 18.39 -5.22 11.43
C ILE A 33 19.53 -4.29 11.03
N THR A 34 19.55 -3.05 11.53
CA THR A 34 20.56 -2.07 11.11
C THR A 34 21.27 -1.39 12.29
N SER A 35 22.39 -0.73 12.00
CA SER A 35 23.12 0.06 12.97
C SER A 35 22.31 1.30 13.43
N THR A 36 22.57 1.77 14.64
CA THR A 36 21.95 3.01 15.15
C THR A 36 22.24 4.21 14.24
N VAL A 37 23.42 4.25 13.61
CA VAL A 37 23.83 5.33 12.71
C VAL A 37 22.95 5.32 11.45
N THR A 38 22.84 4.16 10.79
CA THR A 38 22.02 4.00 9.58
C THR A 38 20.53 4.25 9.89
N PHE A 39 20.04 3.75 11.03
CA PHE A 39 18.67 4.01 11.47
C PHE A 39 18.38 5.51 11.64
N ASN A 40 19.29 6.25 12.27
CA ASN A 40 19.12 7.70 12.43
C ASN A 40 19.09 8.43 11.08
N LYS A 41 19.91 8.00 10.10
CA LYS A 41 19.87 8.53 8.73
C LYS A 41 18.49 8.28 8.07
N ILE A 42 17.90 7.09 8.25
CA ILE A 42 16.56 6.78 7.72
C ILE A 42 15.50 7.72 8.32
N VAL A 43 15.52 7.91 9.63
CA VAL A 43 14.58 8.80 10.31
C VAL A 43 14.74 10.25 9.83
N GLU A 44 15.99 10.70 9.66
CA GLU A 44 16.30 12.05 9.15
C GLU A 44 15.86 12.22 7.69
N LEU A 45 16.18 11.26 6.81
CA LEU A 45 15.75 11.28 5.42
C LEU A 45 14.23 11.31 5.30
N LYS A 46 13.52 10.52 6.10
CA LYS A 46 12.05 10.56 6.15
C LYS A 46 11.55 11.94 6.55
N LYS A 47 12.08 12.53 7.60
CA LYS A 47 11.71 13.87 8.06
C LYS A 47 11.96 14.95 7.01
N LEU A 48 13.09 14.88 6.31
CA LEU A 48 13.43 15.82 5.25
C LEU A 48 12.49 15.65 4.03
N ALA A 49 12.15 14.41 3.67
CA ALA A 49 11.19 14.11 2.62
C ALA A 49 9.79 14.67 2.94
N ASP A 50 9.29 14.41 4.16
CA ASP A 50 8.00 14.92 4.63
C ASP A 50 7.97 16.46 4.62
N SER A 51 9.10 17.10 4.94
CA SER A 51 9.27 18.56 4.92
C SER A 51 9.63 19.14 3.53
N LYS A 52 9.74 18.30 2.49
CA LYS A 52 10.11 18.67 1.10
C LYS A 52 11.47 19.38 0.98
N LYS A 53 12.41 19.07 1.89
CA LYS A 53 13.76 19.64 1.91
C LYS A 53 14.73 18.80 1.07
N TYR A 54 14.54 18.81 -0.24
CA TYR A 54 15.24 17.91 -1.15
C TYR A 54 16.74 18.16 -1.26
N ASP A 55 17.21 19.42 -1.09
CA ASP A 55 18.64 19.74 -1.14
C ASP A 55 19.38 19.12 0.06
N GLU A 56 18.84 19.28 1.29
CA GLU A 56 19.40 18.69 2.51
C GLU A 56 19.37 17.15 2.42
N LEU A 57 18.29 16.58 1.87
CA LEU A 57 18.15 15.13 1.64
C LEU A 57 19.22 14.61 0.68
N ASN A 58 19.48 15.30 -0.44
CA ASN A 58 20.52 14.94 -1.41
C ASN A 58 21.92 14.96 -0.79
N GLU A 59 22.22 15.91 0.10
CA GLU A 59 23.52 15.94 0.78
C GLU A 59 23.73 14.71 1.65
N ILE A 60 22.69 14.24 2.38
CA ILE A 60 22.79 13.01 3.16
C ILE A 60 23.01 11.80 2.24
N ILE A 61 22.25 11.69 1.14
CA ILE A 61 22.39 10.58 0.19
C ILE A 61 23.81 10.46 -0.34
N LYS A 62 24.48 11.56 -0.65
CA LYS A 62 25.88 11.56 -1.13
C LYS A 62 26.88 11.00 -0.11
N THR A 63 26.54 10.98 1.17
CA THR A 63 27.41 10.47 2.23
C THR A 63 27.21 8.98 2.53
N LEU A 64 26.23 8.34 1.89
CA LEU A 64 25.89 6.93 2.15
C LEU A 64 26.93 5.99 1.52
N ASN A 65 27.33 4.99 2.25
CA ASN A 65 28.05 3.86 1.70
C ASN A 65 27.08 2.86 1.03
N GLN A 66 27.61 1.83 0.37
CA GLN A 66 26.79 0.87 -0.39
C GLN A 66 25.81 0.09 0.51
N GLU A 67 26.25 -0.36 1.68
CA GLU A 67 25.39 -1.10 2.63
C GLU A 67 24.26 -0.23 3.17
N GLU A 68 24.58 1.01 3.55
CA GLU A 68 23.56 1.99 3.99
C GLU A 68 22.55 2.29 2.88
N MET A 69 23.02 2.43 1.63
CA MET A 69 22.16 2.70 0.47
C MET A 69 21.17 1.55 0.25
N GLU A 70 21.62 0.30 0.37
CA GLU A 70 20.77 -0.88 0.19
C GLU A 70 19.66 -0.94 1.27
N ILE A 71 20.02 -0.75 2.53
CA ILE A 71 19.06 -0.76 3.65
C ILE A 71 18.06 0.39 3.51
N ILE A 72 18.53 1.59 3.18
CA ILE A 72 17.69 2.77 2.99
C ILE A 72 16.75 2.58 1.79
N ALA A 73 17.26 2.06 0.67
CA ALA A 73 16.44 1.77 -0.51
C ALA A 73 15.33 0.75 -0.20
N ASN A 74 15.64 -0.31 0.55
CA ASN A 74 14.66 -1.31 0.98
C ASN A 74 13.59 -0.69 1.89
N PHE A 75 13.97 0.15 2.85
CA PHE A 75 13.01 0.87 3.70
C PHE A 75 12.05 1.74 2.87
N PHE A 76 12.60 2.60 2.00
CA PHE A 76 11.80 3.53 1.19
C PHE A 76 11.05 2.85 0.03
N SER A 77 11.38 1.61 -0.32
CA SER A 77 10.60 0.78 -1.25
C SER A 77 9.47 0.05 -0.54
N THR A 78 9.69 -0.38 0.71
CA THR A 78 8.68 -1.09 1.52
C THR A 78 7.59 -0.14 2.01
N LEU A 79 7.95 1.08 2.41
CA LEU A 79 7.00 2.05 2.98
C LEU A 79 5.83 2.37 2.03
N PRO A 80 6.02 2.77 0.76
CA PRO A 80 4.92 3.00 -0.17
C PRO A 80 4.09 1.76 -0.43
N LEU A 81 4.71 0.57 -0.46
CA LEU A 81 4.00 -0.68 -0.62
C LEU A 81 3.02 -0.93 0.53
N LEU A 82 3.43 -0.68 1.77
CA LEU A 82 2.56 -0.79 2.94
C LEU A 82 1.43 0.25 2.93
N ILE A 83 1.72 1.48 2.49
CA ILE A 83 0.71 2.54 2.32
C ILE A 83 -0.34 2.10 1.30
N ASN A 84 0.08 1.64 0.13
CA ASN A 84 -0.82 1.16 -0.90
C ASN A 84 -1.71 0.01 -0.41
N ILE A 85 -1.18 -0.93 0.39
CA ILE A 85 -1.98 -2.01 0.97
C ILE A 85 -3.06 -1.46 1.92
N SER A 86 -2.75 -0.45 2.73
CA SER A 86 -3.76 0.18 3.61
C SER A 86 -4.85 0.89 2.81
N GLU A 87 -4.49 1.60 1.74
CA GLU A 87 -5.43 2.26 0.84
C GLU A 87 -6.33 1.25 0.11
N ASP A 88 -5.77 0.12 -0.36
CA ASP A 88 -6.53 -0.97 -1.00
C ASP A 88 -7.52 -1.62 -0.03
N VAL A 89 -7.12 -1.81 1.24
CA VAL A 89 -8.02 -2.31 2.28
C VAL A 89 -9.17 -1.33 2.50
N ASP A 90 -8.89 -0.03 2.54
CA ASP A 90 -9.92 1.00 2.72
C ASP A 90 -10.93 0.99 1.57
N LEU A 91 -10.44 0.98 0.34
CA LEU A 91 -11.27 0.91 -0.85
C LEU A 91 -12.17 -0.33 -0.83
N ALA A 92 -11.64 -1.50 -0.44
CA ALA A 92 -12.40 -2.74 -0.33
C ALA A 92 -13.52 -2.65 0.74
N PHE A 93 -13.25 -1.99 1.87
CA PHE A 93 -14.26 -1.73 2.91
C PHE A 93 -15.34 -0.79 2.41
N GLU A 94 -14.99 0.30 1.76
CA GLU A 94 -15.95 1.25 1.19
C GLU A 94 -16.87 0.57 0.17
N VAL A 95 -16.32 -0.24 -0.74
CA VAL A 95 -17.10 -0.96 -1.75
C VAL A 95 -18.08 -1.94 -1.10
N ASN A 96 -17.63 -2.70 -0.09
CA ASN A 96 -18.50 -3.66 0.62
C ASN A 96 -19.59 -2.97 1.44
N TYR A 97 -19.26 -1.87 2.13
CA TYR A 97 -20.22 -1.11 2.93
C TYR A 97 -21.30 -0.49 2.04
N LYS A 98 -20.92 0.13 0.94
CA LYS A 98 -21.85 0.78 0.00
C LYS A 98 -22.67 -0.22 -0.81
N ASN A 99 -22.17 -1.45 -1.05
CA ASN A 99 -22.97 -2.51 -1.67
C ASN A 99 -24.12 -3.01 -0.79
N ASN A 100 -24.00 -2.86 0.54
CA ASN A 100 -25.01 -3.24 1.51
C ASN A 100 -25.96 -2.08 1.88
N SER A 101 -25.68 -0.85 1.44
CA SER A 101 -26.55 0.31 1.57
C SER A 101 -27.30 0.53 0.25
N GLU A 102 -28.57 0.95 0.32
CA GLU A 102 -29.36 1.32 -0.87
C GLU A 102 -28.80 2.56 -1.60
N GLU A 103 -27.81 3.23 -1.02
CA GLU A 103 -27.11 4.37 -1.64
C GLU A 103 -26.12 3.87 -2.70
N SER A 104 -26.47 4.15 -3.94
CA SER A 104 -25.69 3.83 -5.13
C SER A 104 -24.29 4.48 -5.10
N TYR A 105 -23.26 3.70 -5.32
CA TYR A 105 -21.87 4.17 -5.36
C TYR A 105 -21.65 5.11 -6.56
N VAL A 106 -21.27 6.36 -6.27
CA VAL A 106 -20.87 7.32 -7.33
C VAL A 106 -19.59 6.78 -7.98
N GLY A 107 -19.71 6.30 -9.21
CA GLY A 107 -18.61 5.69 -9.96
C GLY A 107 -18.90 4.31 -10.51
N LYS A 108 -20.03 3.68 -10.16
CA LYS A 108 -20.47 2.48 -10.87
C LYS A 108 -20.88 2.83 -12.30
N LEU A 109 -20.54 1.96 -13.25
CA LEU A 109 -20.95 2.11 -14.66
C LEU A 109 -22.48 2.33 -14.78
N SER A 110 -23.28 1.60 -13.97
CA SER A 110 -24.72 1.76 -13.93
C SER A 110 -25.18 3.18 -13.58
N ASP A 111 -24.47 3.85 -12.66
CA ASP A 111 -24.81 5.19 -12.20
C ASP A 111 -24.34 6.25 -13.18
N SER A 112 -23.20 6.01 -13.80
CA SER A 112 -22.72 6.82 -14.93
C SER A 112 -23.70 6.79 -16.08
N ILE A 113 -24.25 5.60 -16.40
CA ILE A 113 -25.26 5.42 -17.44
C ILE A 113 -26.57 6.11 -17.09
N LYS A 114 -27.06 5.99 -15.84
CA LYS A 114 -28.30 6.68 -15.37
C LYS A 114 -28.19 8.20 -15.43
N ASN A 115 -26.99 8.74 -15.24
CA ASN A 115 -26.73 10.17 -15.27
C ASN A 115 -26.47 10.74 -16.67
N LEU A 116 -26.42 9.87 -17.71
CA LEU A 116 -26.30 10.33 -19.09
C LEU A 116 -27.58 11.03 -19.55
N LYS A 117 -27.44 12.29 -20.00
CA LYS A 117 -28.54 13.07 -20.56
C LYS A 117 -29.03 12.53 -21.91
N ASP A 118 -28.15 11.87 -22.64
CA ASP A 118 -28.42 11.25 -23.94
C ASP A 118 -27.83 9.85 -24.00
N THR A 119 -28.69 8.84 -23.99
CA THR A 119 -28.30 7.43 -24.06
C THR A 119 -27.83 7.01 -25.45
N ASN A 120 -28.10 7.81 -26.50
CA ASN A 120 -27.59 7.52 -27.87
C ASN A 120 -26.09 7.58 -27.98
N ILE A 121 -25.42 8.28 -27.05
CA ILE A 121 -23.94 8.29 -26.94
C ILE A 121 -23.40 6.86 -26.76
N LEU A 122 -24.14 5.99 -26.05
CA LEU A 122 -23.70 4.59 -25.83
C LEU A 122 -23.61 3.78 -27.13
N ASN A 123 -24.38 4.12 -28.13
CA ASN A 123 -24.32 3.44 -29.43
C ASN A 123 -23.03 3.74 -30.22
N ASN A 124 -22.31 4.80 -29.82
CA ASN A 124 -21.08 5.23 -30.48
C ASN A 124 -19.82 4.87 -29.64
N ILE A 125 -19.99 4.21 -28.50
CA ILE A 125 -18.88 3.75 -27.67
C ILE A 125 -18.34 2.45 -28.26
N ASN A 126 -17.07 2.47 -28.66
CA ASN A 126 -16.33 1.28 -29.05
C ASN A 126 -15.23 1.03 -28.04
N VAL A 127 -15.32 -0.09 -27.32
CA VAL A 127 -14.29 -0.53 -26.37
C VAL A 127 -13.42 -1.56 -27.03
N VAL A 128 -12.18 -1.18 -27.35
CA VAL A 128 -11.19 -2.09 -27.93
C VAL A 128 -10.21 -2.51 -26.83
N PRO A 129 -10.35 -3.73 -26.28
CA PRO A 129 -9.36 -4.24 -25.32
C PRO A 129 -8.05 -4.52 -26.05
N VAL A 130 -6.97 -3.91 -25.60
CA VAL A 130 -5.62 -4.19 -26.11
C VAL A 130 -4.94 -5.10 -25.09
N LEU A 131 -4.71 -6.36 -25.49
CA LEU A 131 -3.92 -7.29 -24.71
C LEU A 131 -2.44 -7.08 -25.07
N THR A 132 -1.67 -6.55 -24.13
CA THR A 132 -0.23 -6.41 -24.28
C THR A 132 0.47 -7.58 -23.60
N ALA A 133 1.42 -8.19 -24.30
CA ALA A 133 2.29 -9.23 -23.73
C ALA A 133 3.42 -8.66 -22.86
N HIS A 134 3.28 -7.42 -22.38
CA HIS A 134 4.26 -6.82 -21.47
C HIS A 134 3.95 -7.29 -20.05
N PRO A 135 4.88 -8.03 -19.40
CA PRO A 135 4.77 -8.29 -17.98
C PRO A 135 4.93 -6.97 -17.24
N THR A 136 3.82 -6.37 -16.88
CA THR A 136 3.81 -5.06 -16.20
C THR A 136 4.27 -5.14 -14.76
N GLN A 137 4.27 -6.34 -14.18
CA GLN A 137 4.67 -6.51 -12.79
C GLN A 137 5.13 -7.95 -12.54
N VAL A 138 6.43 -8.15 -12.43
CA VAL A 138 6.95 -9.45 -12.02
C VAL A 138 7.47 -9.34 -10.60
N GLN A 139 6.56 -9.37 -9.65
CA GLN A 139 6.90 -9.57 -8.25
C GLN A 139 7.13 -11.06 -7.99
N ARG A 140 8.03 -11.38 -7.07
CA ARG A 140 8.20 -12.77 -6.62
C ARG A 140 6.93 -13.22 -5.93
N LYS A 141 6.56 -14.49 -6.12
CA LYS A 141 5.39 -15.09 -5.45
C LYS A 141 5.42 -14.87 -3.93
N THR A 142 6.60 -15.01 -3.33
CA THR A 142 6.79 -14.75 -1.89
C THR A 142 6.42 -13.33 -1.48
N THR A 143 6.75 -12.32 -2.29
CA THR A 143 6.37 -10.92 -2.03
C THR A 143 4.85 -10.75 -2.16
N LEU A 144 4.23 -11.36 -3.18
CA LEU A 144 2.77 -11.34 -3.35
C LEU A 144 2.06 -12.01 -2.17
N ASP A 145 2.51 -13.19 -1.76
CA ASP A 145 1.94 -13.90 -0.61
C ASP A 145 2.06 -13.08 0.69
N LEU A 146 3.19 -12.39 0.89
CA LEU A 146 3.41 -11.50 2.04
C LEU A 146 2.48 -10.29 2.02
N THR A 147 2.34 -9.63 0.87
CA THR A 147 1.43 -8.47 0.73
C THR A 147 -0.03 -8.86 0.92
N GLU A 148 -0.44 -10.03 0.41
CA GLU A 148 -1.78 -10.58 0.65
C GLU A 148 -2.02 -10.88 2.14
N ASN A 149 -1.04 -11.47 2.82
CA ASN A 149 -1.15 -11.73 4.25
C ASN A 149 -1.25 -10.44 5.08
N ILE A 150 -0.47 -9.40 4.74
CA ILE A 150 -0.55 -8.09 5.38
C ILE A 150 -1.93 -7.46 5.15
N HIS A 151 -2.43 -7.49 3.90
CA HIS A 151 -3.77 -7.02 3.56
C HIS A 151 -4.86 -7.72 4.41
N ASN A 152 -4.80 -9.05 4.52
CA ASN A 152 -5.75 -9.83 5.31
C ASN A 152 -5.67 -9.52 6.82
N LEU A 153 -4.48 -9.25 7.35
CA LEU A 153 -4.28 -8.85 8.74
C LEU A 153 -4.85 -7.46 9.03
N LEU A 154 -4.69 -6.51 8.11
CA LEU A 154 -5.29 -5.17 8.23
C LEU A 154 -6.82 -5.24 8.17
N ARG A 155 -7.39 -6.05 7.28
CA ARG A 155 -8.83 -6.29 7.26
C ARG A 155 -9.33 -6.82 8.61
N LYS A 156 -8.68 -7.83 9.16
CA LYS A 156 -9.02 -8.35 10.50
C LYS A 156 -8.90 -7.30 11.59
N HIS A 157 -7.91 -6.40 11.50
CA HIS A 157 -7.77 -5.29 12.42
C HIS A 157 -9.00 -4.36 12.39
N ARG A 158 -9.49 -4.00 11.20
CA ARG A 158 -10.71 -3.18 11.05
C ARG A 158 -11.93 -3.90 11.59
N ASP A 159 -12.06 -5.21 11.37
CA ASP A 159 -13.14 -6.01 11.93
C ASP A 159 -13.11 -6.04 13.46
N VAL A 160 -11.92 -6.10 14.07
CA VAL A 160 -11.74 -6.00 15.52
C VAL A 160 -12.12 -4.61 16.04
N LYS A 161 -11.69 -3.54 15.36
CA LYS A 161 -12.06 -2.14 15.71
C LYS A 161 -13.58 -1.94 15.66
N ASN A 162 -14.25 -2.60 14.72
CA ASN A 162 -15.70 -2.55 14.54
C ASN A 162 -16.45 -3.51 15.49
N GLY A 163 -15.76 -4.20 16.39
CA GLY A 163 -16.35 -5.12 17.36
C GLY A 163 -16.82 -6.46 16.79
N LEU A 164 -16.46 -6.79 15.55
CA LEU A 164 -16.88 -8.01 14.85
C LEU A 164 -16.07 -9.24 15.26
N ILE A 165 -14.85 -9.07 15.74
CA ILE A 165 -13.94 -10.15 16.12
C ILE A 165 -13.20 -9.80 17.42
N ASN A 166 -12.90 -10.79 18.26
CA ASN A 166 -12.10 -10.63 19.47
C ASN A 166 -10.64 -10.28 19.17
N LYS A 167 -9.99 -9.54 20.10
CA LYS A 167 -8.56 -9.19 20.02
C LYS A 167 -7.73 -10.42 19.72
N SER A 168 -7.22 -10.52 18.50
CA SER A 168 -6.32 -11.58 18.05
C SER A 168 -4.86 -11.13 18.16
N LYS A 169 -3.92 -12.06 18.01
CA LYS A 169 -2.47 -11.77 17.87
C LYS A 169 -2.09 -11.05 16.58
N TRP A 170 -3.06 -10.41 15.91
CA TRP A 170 -2.89 -9.80 14.60
C TRP A 170 -1.70 -8.83 14.53
N LYS A 171 -1.45 -8.09 15.62
CA LYS A 171 -0.36 -7.10 15.65
C LYS A 171 1.03 -7.77 15.63
N GLU A 172 1.20 -8.85 16.37
CA GLU A 172 2.46 -9.63 16.35
C GLU A 172 2.69 -10.29 14.98
N ASP A 173 1.62 -10.81 14.39
CA ASP A 173 1.70 -11.46 13.07
C ASP A 173 1.97 -10.42 11.97
N LEU A 174 1.35 -9.24 12.06
CA LEU A 174 1.62 -8.13 11.14
C LEU A 174 3.08 -7.68 11.23
N GLN A 175 3.62 -7.51 12.45
CA GLN A 175 5.03 -7.15 12.66
C GLN A 175 5.98 -8.16 12.01
N LYS A 176 5.73 -9.47 12.17
CA LYS A 176 6.54 -10.52 11.54
C LYS A 176 6.52 -10.45 10.02
N HIS A 177 5.34 -10.24 9.42
CA HIS A 177 5.24 -10.13 7.95
C HIS A 177 5.97 -8.91 7.42
N ILE A 178 5.92 -7.77 8.13
CA ILE A 178 6.67 -6.57 7.78
C ILE A 178 8.18 -6.80 7.90
N GLU A 179 8.64 -7.49 8.96
CA GLU A 179 10.05 -7.86 9.13
C GLU A 179 10.57 -8.74 7.98
N ILE A 180 9.77 -9.72 7.55
CA ILE A 180 10.10 -10.59 6.42
C ILE A 180 10.09 -9.79 5.11
N LEU A 181 9.09 -8.93 4.91
CA LEU A 181 8.96 -8.12 3.71
C LEU A 181 10.16 -7.17 3.55
N LEU A 182 10.58 -6.50 4.63
CA LEU A 182 11.74 -5.61 4.64
C LEU A 182 13.04 -6.31 4.26
N GLN A 183 13.19 -7.61 4.61
CA GLN A 183 14.36 -8.43 4.28
C GLN A 183 14.22 -9.17 2.94
N SER A 184 13.08 -9.01 2.27
CA SER A 184 12.86 -9.62 0.96
C SER A 184 13.37 -8.72 -0.16
N ASP A 185 13.91 -9.32 -1.22
CA ASP A 185 14.31 -8.57 -2.43
C ASP A 185 13.05 -8.06 -3.15
N ILE A 186 12.57 -6.89 -2.77
CA ILE A 186 11.47 -6.19 -3.45
C ILE A 186 11.96 -5.66 -4.79
N ILE A 187 13.21 -5.19 -4.83
CA ILE A 187 13.88 -4.68 -6.04
C ILE A 187 14.65 -5.83 -6.70
N ARG A 188 14.33 -6.14 -7.94
CA ARG A 188 15.04 -7.20 -8.69
C ARG A 188 16.32 -6.68 -9.31
N GLU A 189 17.43 -7.33 -9.00
CA GLU A 189 18.73 -7.06 -9.65
C GLU A 189 18.78 -7.57 -11.09
N LYS A 190 18.06 -8.63 -11.44
CA LYS A 190 18.15 -9.28 -12.76
C LYS A 190 16.83 -9.25 -13.51
N LYS A 191 16.92 -8.86 -14.80
CA LYS A 191 15.82 -8.96 -15.75
C LYS A 191 15.37 -10.42 -15.89
N LEU A 192 14.08 -10.69 -15.70
CA LEU A 192 13.53 -12.04 -15.92
C LEU A 192 13.65 -12.44 -17.40
N LYS A 193 13.96 -13.70 -17.60
CA LYS A 193 13.75 -14.34 -18.91
C LYS A 193 12.33 -14.89 -18.93
N VAL A 194 11.68 -14.84 -20.12
CA VAL A 194 10.29 -15.32 -20.33
C VAL A 194 10.06 -16.73 -19.76
N VAL A 195 11.08 -17.60 -19.82
CA VAL A 195 11.05 -18.98 -19.27
C VAL A 195 10.83 -18.97 -17.75
N ASN A 196 11.36 -17.99 -17.03
CA ASN A 196 11.22 -17.89 -15.56
C ASN A 196 9.83 -17.41 -15.12
N GLU A 197 9.05 -16.86 -16.04
CA GLU A 197 7.68 -16.39 -15.80
C GLU A 197 6.65 -17.52 -15.94
N ILE A 198 6.98 -18.52 -16.77
CA ILE A 198 6.08 -19.66 -17.09
C ILE A 198 6.21 -20.78 -16.04
N THR A 199 7.35 -20.85 -15.32
CA THR A 199 7.65 -21.93 -14.35
C THR A 199 7.38 -21.56 -12.90
N ASN A 200 6.91 -20.35 -12.60
CA ASN A 200 6.42 -19.88 -11.30
C ASN A 200 4.91 -19.76 -11.33
#